data_550be302ac83b6783c850bb098464fd7
#
_entry.id   550be302ac83b6783c850bb098464fd7
#
_cell.length_a   1.000
_cell.length_b   1.000
_cell.length_c   1.000
_cell.angle_alpha   90.00
_cell.angle_beta   90.00
_cell.angle_gamma   90.00
#
_symmetry.space_group_name_H-M   'P 1'
#
loop_
_entity.id
_entity.type
_entity.pdbx_description
1 polymer ?
#
loop_
_entity_poly.entity_id
_entity_poly.type
_entity_poly.pdbx_seq_one_letter_code
_entity_poly.pdbx_strand_id
1 'polypeptide(L)'
;MPEEIKQKIKDNENADFTFRYDFSKINKYYQPNSTGFIDLTTKVTTLYDHNHEPINYLLINVDKTEDTIAYNKIQEFESFFDLVGDYAKVGYAHFDALSRDGYALRSWYRNVGEEEGTPLPEIIGIHSHFHPEDRAVMIDFLDKVIKGESSKLSRDVRIRRADGNYTWTRVNVLVRNYQPQDNIIEMLCLNFDIT
;
A
#
# COMPACT_ATOMS: atom_id res chain seq x y z
N MET A 1 29.06 6.79 5.76
CA MET A 1 29.00 6.49 4.31
C MET A 1 29.62 5.11 4.11
N PRO A 2 28.98 4.19 3.40
CA PRO A 2 29.49 2.86 3.08
C PRO A 2 30.84 2.93 2.33
N GLU A 3 31.71 1.95 2.56
CA GLU A 3 33.04 1.95 1.91
C GLU A 3 32.95 1.82 0.38
N GLU A 4 31.98 1.08 -0.13
CA GLU A 4 31.71 0.97 -1.57
C GLU A 4 31.43 2.35 -2.20
N ILE A 5 30.62 3.17 -1.54
CA ILE A 5 30.30 4.53 -2.01
C ILE A 5 31.54 5.43 -1.99
N LYS A 6 32.35 5.31 -0.94
CA LYS A 6 33.63 6.06 -0.86
C LYS A 6 34.57 5.67 -2.00
N GLN A 7 34.61 4.38 -2.36
CA GLN A 7 35.45 3.91 -3.46
C GLN A 7 34.97 4.46 -4.80
N LYS A 8 33.67 4.37 -5.09
CA LYS A 8 33.08 4.95 -6.31
C LYS A 8 33.43 6.44 -6.47
N ILE A 9 33.30 7.21 -5.38
CA ILE A 9 33.65 8.64 -5.43
C ILE A 9 35.15 8.84 -5.70
N LYS A 10 36.03 8.03 -5.10
CA LYS A 10 37.48 8.10 -5.36
C LYS A 10 37.82 7.74 -6.81
N ASP A 11 37.07 6.84 -7.40
CA ASP A 11 37.24 6.40 -8.77
C ASP A 11 36.54 7.33 -9.77
N ASN A 12 36.04 8.47 -9.30
CA ASN A 12 35.29 9.48 -10.07
C ASN A 12 33.99 8.94 -10.69
N GLU A 13 33.42 7.87 -10.13
CA GLU A 13 32.14 7.31 -10.55
C GLU A 13 30.97 8.04 -9.86
N ASN A 14 29.82 8.06 -10.54
CA ASN A 14 28.60 8.54 -9.93
C ASN A 14 28.15 7.61 -8.81
N ALA A 15 27.66 8.18 -7.71
CA ALA A 15 27.20 7.41 -6.57
C ALA A 15 25.91 7.98 -6.00
N ASP A 16 24.97 7.08 -5.67
CA ASP A 16 23.74 7.41 -4.96
C ASP A 16 23.71 6.68 -3.62
N PHE A 17 23.35 7.37 -2.55
CA PHE A 17 23.20 6.76 -1.25
C PHE A 17 22.21 7.52 -0.37
N THR A 18 21.57 6.79 0.56
CA THR A 18 20.65 7.34 1.54
C THR A 18 21.28 7.28 2.92
N PHE A 19 21.09 8.32 3.72
CA PHE A 19 21.51 8.34 5.11
C PHE A 19 20.58 9.19 5.96
N ARG A 20 20.51 8.83 7.24
CA ARG A 20 19.77 9.61 8.24
C ARG A 20 20.70 10.61 8.89
N TYR A 21 20.36 11.88 8.80
CA TYR A 21 21.03 12.97 9.48
C TYR A 21 20.31 13.26 10.79
N ASP A 22 20.97 12.96 11.90
CA ASP A 22 20.42 13.13 13.25
C ASP A 22 20.97 14.42 13.84
N PHE A 23 20.10 15.41 14.03
CA PHE A 23 20.48 16.72 14.57
C PHE A 23 21.03 16.66 15.98
N SER A 24 20.67 15.64 16.78
CA SER A 24 21.20 15.46 18.14
C SER A 24 22.70 15.13 18.18
N LYS A 25 23.25 14.64 17.05
CA LYS A 25 24.64 14.23 16.89
C LYS A 25 25.55 15.31 16.30
N ILE A 26 25.02 16.51 16.07
CA ILE A 26 25.80 17.62 15.52
C ILE A 26 26.74 18.19 16.60
N ASN A 27 27.95 18.49 16.18
CA ASN A 27 29.01 18.98 17.05
C ASN A 27 28.65 20.34 17.71
N LYS A 28 29.24 20.61 18.88
CA LYS A 28 29.01 21.71 19.82
C LYS A 28 28.95 23.15 19.23
N TYR A 29 29.38 23.35 18.00
CA TYR A 29 29.47 24.69 17.39
C TYR A 29 28.22 25.11 16.61
N TYR A 30 27.28 24.19 16.39
CA TYR A 30 26.04 24.48 15.70
C TYR A 30 24.85 23.96 16.54
N GLN A 31 24.02 24.87 17.02
CA GLN A 31 22.77 24.51 17.69
C GLN A 31 21.63 24.62 16.65
N PRO A 32 21.17 23.52 16.09
CA PRO A 32 20.03 23.57 15.18
C PRO A 32 18.78 23.99 15.94
N ASN A 33 17.97 24.85 15.33
CA ASN A 33 16.66 25.22 15.86
C ASN A 33 15.64 24.07 15.79
N SER A 34 16.03 22.91 15.25
CA SER A 34 15.20 21.73 15.11
C SER A 34 15.80 20.54 15.85
N THR A 35 14.94 19.82 16.56
CA THR A 35 15.25 18.51 17.14
C THR A 35 14.67 17.43 16.22
N GLY A 36 15.39 16.33 16.03
CA GLY A 36 14.94 15.22 15.24
C GLY A 36 15.95 14.78 14.18
N PHE A 37 15.46 14.26 13.10
CA PHE A 37 16.28 13.75 11.99
C PHE A 37 15.69 14.14 10.64
N ILE A 38 16.52 14.08 9.60
CA ILE A 38 16.10 14.08 8.20
C ILE A 38 16.72 12.87 7.49
N ASP A 39 15.96 12.25 6.64
CA ASP A 39 16.40 11.19 5.73
C ASP A 39 16.75 11.82 4.38
N LEU A 40 18.02 11.77 4.02
CA LEU A 40 18.54 12.37 2.80
C LEU A 40 18.95 11.30 1.80
N THR A 41 18.50 11.45 0.56
CA THR A 41 19.11 10.76 -0.57
C THR A 41 20.08 11.72 -1.25
N THR A 42 21.35 11.32 -1.31
CA THR A 42 22.42 12.12 -1.91
C THR A 42 22.88 11.48 -3.20
N LYS A 43 22.86 12.26 -4.26
CA LYS A 43 23.46 11.90 -5.55
C LYS A 43 24.76 12.68 -5.70
N VAL A 44 25.84 11.96 -5.98
CA VAL A 44 27.16 12.52 -6.25
C VAL A 44 27.48 12.30 -7.73
N THR A 45 27.83 13.37 -8.41
CA THR A 45 28.22 13.33 -9.83
C THR A 45 29.54 14.06 -10.01
N THR A 46 30.51 13.42 -10.65
CA THR A 46 31.78 14.04 -10.97
C THR A 46 31.62 15.01 -12.13
N LEU A 47 32.16 16.22 -12.00
CA LEU A 47 32.21 17.22 -13.03
C LEU A 47 33.60 17.21 -13.66
N TYR A 48 33.65 17.27 -14.98
CA TYR A 48 34.87 17.20 -15.78
C TYR A 48 35.11 18.52 -16.52
N ASP A 49 36.36 18.82 -16.78
CA ASP A 49 36.75 19.91 -17.70
C ASP A 49 36.62 19.50 -19.16
N HIS A 50 37.05 20.41 -20.06
CA HIS A 50 37.03 20.19 -21.50
C HIS A 50 38.03 19.10 -21.98
N ASN A 51 38.99 18.71 -21.13
CA ASN A 51 39.96 17.65 -21.39
C ASN A 51 39.52 16.30 -20.79
N HIS A 52 38.29 16.22 -20.19
CA HIS A 52 37.79 15.09 -19.47
C HIS A 52 38.53 14.78 -18.15
N GLU A 53 39.20 15.81 -17.56
CA GLU A 53 39.80 15.69 -16.25
C GLU A 53 38.79 16.08 -15.16
N PRO A 54 38.70 15.32 -14.04
CA PRO A 54 37.77 15.62 -12.97
C PRO A 54 38.18 16.90 -12.24
N ILE A 55 37.27 17.86 -12.14
CA ILE A 55 37.51 19.16 -11.51
C ILE A 55 36.77 19.37 -10.20
N ASN A 56 35.56 18.77 -10.10
CA ASN A 56 34.69 18.99 -8.95
C ASN A 56 33.67 17.87 -8.80
N TYR A 57 32.93 17.88 -7.68
CA TYR A 57 31.78 17.01 -7.45
C TYR A 57 30.52 17.87 -7.27
N LEU A 58 29.44 17.48 -7.93
CA LEU A 58 28.11 18.00 -7.70
C LEU A 58 27.39 17.05 -6.72
N LEU A 59 26.94 17.58 -5.58
CA LEU A 59 26.13 16.86 -4.61
C LEU A 59 24.70 17.40 -4.64
N ILE A 60 23.74 16.53 -4.92
CA ILE A 60 22.33 16.85 -4.85
C ILE A 60 21.75 16.06 -3.67
N ASN A 61 21.26 16.79 -2.67
CA ASN A 61 20.58 16.20 -1.53
C ASN A 61 19.07 16.39 -1.67
N VAL A 62 18.33 15.32 -1.57
CA VAL A 62 16.85 15.32 -1.59
C VAL A 62 16.38 14.86 -0.22
N ASP A 63 15.58 15.68 0.44
CA ASP A 63 14.92 15.31 1.69
C ASP A 63 13.82 14.30 1.39
N LYS A 64 13.92 13.11 2.00
CA LYS A 64 12.99 12.01 1.88
C LYS A 64 12.28 11.67 3.20
N THR A 65 12.36 12.58 4.17
CA THR A 65 11.84 12.33 5.52
C THR A 65 10.35 12.03 5.52
N GLU A 66 9.55 12.85 4.83
CA GLU A 66 8.10 12.65 4.75
C GLU A 66 7.75 11.34 4.02
N ASP A 67 8.43 11.06 2.91
CA ASP A 67 8.25 9.82 2.15
C ASP A 67 8.58 8.59 3.02
N THR A 68 9.69 8.65 3.77
CA THR A 68 10.13 7.58 4.68
C THR A 68 9.14 7.37 5.83
N ILE A 69 8.64 8.46 6.43
CA ILE A 69 7.64 8.39 7.50
C ILE A 69 6.33 7.80 6.97
N ALA A 70 5.87 8.24 5.80
CA ALA A 70 4.65 7.72 5.18
C ALA A 70 4.80 6.23 4.86
N TYR A 71 5.91 5.82 4.27
CA TYR A 71 6.21 4.43 3.97
C TYR A 71 6.21 3.55 5.24
N ASN A 72 6.88 3.99 6.30
CA ASN A 72 6.92 3.24 7.56
C ASN A 72 5.52 3.10 8.18
N LYS A 73 4.69 4.14 8.11
CA LYS A 73 3.30 4.06 8.60
C LYS A 73 2.47 3.06 7.80
N ILE A 74 2.67 2.98 6.49
CA ILE A 74 2.00 1.97 5.64
C ILE A 74 2.45 0.57 6.07
N GLN A 75 3.74 0.33 6.27
CA GLN A 75 4.29 -0.96 6.69
C GLN A 75 3.79 -1.36 8.10
N GLU A 76 3.71 -0.41 9.03
CA GLU A 76 3.14 -0.65 10.36
C GLU A 76 1.64 -1.03 10.26
N PHE A 77 0.89 -0.35 9.41
CA PHE A 77 -0.52 -0.64 9.17
C PHE A 77 -0.71 -2.04 8.57
N GLU A 78 0.04 -2.40 7.53
CA GLU A 78 0.00 -3.72 6.92
C GLU A 78 0.35 -4.82 7.94
N SER A 79 1.43 -4.64 8.69
CA SER A 79 1.83 -5.59 9.73
C SER A 79 0.78 -5.74 10.83
N PHE A 80 0.15 -4.64 11.24
CA PHE A 80 -0.94 -4.66 12.22
C PHE A 80 -2.16 -5.42 11.68
N PHE A 81 -2.55 -5.17 10.43
CA PHE A 81 -3.69 -5.87 9.82
C PHE A 81 -3.40 -7.36 9.59
N ASP A 82 -2.17 -7.73 9.25
CA ASP A 82 -1.79 -9.13 9.15
C ASP A 82 -1.91 -9.83 10.51
N LEU A 83 -1.42 -9.18 11.58
CA LEU A 83 -1.55 -9.72 12.94
C LEU A 83 -3.02 -9.89 13.35
N VAL A 84 -3.83 -8.84 13.18
CA VAL A 84 -5.27 -8.90 13.46
C VAL A 84 -5.97 -9.94 12.58
N GLY A 85 -5.57 -10.02 11.32
CA GLY A 85 -6.08 -11.00 10.36
C GLY A 85 -5.84 -12.44 10.80
N ASP A 86 -4.67 -12.72 11.36
CA ASP A 86 -4.32 -14.05 11.84
C ASP A 86 -5.13 -14.46 13.09
N TYR A 87 -5.30 -13.54 14.03
CA TYR A 87 -6.00 -13.83 15.28
C TYR A 87 -7.53 -13.72 15.20
N ALA A 88 -8.03 -12.68 14.54
CA ALA A 88 -9.45 -12.39 14.47
C ALA A 88 -10.11 -12.87 13.15
N LYS A 89 -9.34 -13.51 12.26
CA LYS A 89 -9.79 -13.96 10.93
C LYS A 89 -10.43 -12.83 10.11
N VAL A 90 -9.85 -11.64 10.20
CA VAL A 90 -10.28 -10.45 9.48
C VAL A 90 -9.40 -10.24 8.25
N GLY A 91 -9.99 -10.12 7.08
CA GLY A 91 -9.30 -9.72 5.87
C GLY A 91 -9.68 -8.31 5.45
N TYR A 92 -8.75 -7.59 4.85
CA TYR A 92 -8.93 -6.24 4.33
C TYR A 92 -8.62 -6.18 2.85
N ALA A 93 -9.52 -5.53 2.10
CA ALA A 93 -9.28 -5.17 0.70
C ALA A 93 -9.79 -3.74 0.42
N HIS A 94 -9.13 -3.08 -0.52
CA HIS A 94 -9.49 -1.77 -1.04
C HIS A 94 -9.48 -1.86 -2.57
N PHE A 95 -10.59 -1.60 -3.21
CA PHE A 95 -10.74 -1.74 -4.65
C PHE A 95 -11.84 -0.85 -5.22
N ASP A 96 -11.77 -0.59 -6.51
CA ASP A 96 -12.88 -0.05 -7.28
C ASP A 96 -13.84 -1.16 -7.68
N ALA A 97 -15.13 -0.99 -7.43
CA ALA A 97 -16.12 -2.05 -7.67
C ALA A 97 -16.43 -2.31 -9.15
N LEU A 98 -16.11 -1.35 -10.03
CA LEU A 98 -16.40 -1.43 -11.46
C LEU A 98 -15.20 -1.94 -12.26
N SER A 99 -14.02 -1.33 -12.08
CA SER A 99 -12.79 -1.83 -12.70
C SER A 99 -12.25 -3.09 -12.02
N ARG A 100 -12.54 -3.27 -10.72
CA ARG A 100 -12.00 -4.30 -9.81
C ARG A 100 -10.51 -4.13 -9.51
N ASP A 101 -9.93 -2.99 -9.89
CA ASP A 101 -8.55 -2.66 -9.56
C ASP A 101 -8.45 -2.27 -8.09
N GLY A 102 -7.33 -2.62 -7.47
CA GLY A 102 -7.10 -2.33 -6.07
C GLY A 102 -6.05 -3.23 -5.45
N TYR A 103 -6.10 -3.36 -4.14
CA TYR A 103 -5.23 -4.27 -3.41
C TYR A 103 -5.96 -4.94 -2.24
N ALA A 104 -5.46 -6.10 -1.83
CA ALA A 104 -5.92 -6.79 -0.66
C ALA A 104 -4.73 -7.28 0.18
N LEU A 105 -4.91 -7.36 1.48
CA LEU A 105 -3.93 -7.93 2.38
C LEU A 105 -4.01 -9.46 2.38
N ARG A 106 -2.92 -10.11 2.77
CA ARG A 106 -2.79 -11.57 2.84
C ARG A 106 -3.96 -12.26 3.54
N SER A 107 -4.43 -11.69 4.66
CA SER A 107 -5.56 -12.21 5.42
C SER A 107 -6.86 -12.24 4.62
N TRP A 108 -7.07 -11.29 3.70
CA TRP A 108 -8.24 -11.25 2.84
C TRP A 108 -8.25 -12.42 1.84
N TYR A 109 -7.13 -12.66 1.17
CA TYR A 109 -6.97 -13.79 0.24
C TYR A 109 -7.23 -15.11 0.95
N ARG A 110 -6.65 -15.31 2.12
CA ARG A 110 -6.85 -16.51 2.94
C ARG A 110 -8.33 -16.73 3.30
N ASN A 111 -9.05 -15.66 3.67
CA ASN A 111 -10.46 -15.77 4.05
C ASN A 111 -11.37 -16.12 2.87
N VAL A 112 -11.03 -15.67 1.66
CA VAL A 112 -11.75 -16.07 0.43
C VAL A 112 -11.23 -17.38 -0.18
N GLY A 113 -10.15 -17.95 0.39
CA GLY A 113 -9.58 -19.24 -0.02
C GLY A 113 -8.75 -19.17 -1.31
N GLU A 114 -8.13 -18.03 -1.57
CA GLU A 114 -7.29 -17.77 -2.74
C GLU A 114 -5.82 -17.58 -2.35
N GLU A 115 -4.92 -17.77 -3.32
CA GLU A 115 -3.50 -17.52 -3.14
C GLU A 115 -3.22 -16.00 -3.09
N GLU A 116 -2.30 -15.61 -2.21
CA GLU A 116 -1.85 -14.22 -2.12
C GLU A 116 -1.25 -13.76 -3.47
N GLY A 117 -1.70 -12.58 -3.92
CA GLY A 117 -1.27 -12.01 -5.19
C GLY A 117 -2.08 -12.43 -6.40
N THR A 118 -3.09 -13.30 -6.25
CA THR A 118 -4.06 -13.55 -7.32
C THR A 118 -4.70 -12.22 -7.74
N PRO A 119 -4.77 -11.91 -9.04
CA PRO A 119 -5.33 -10.65 -9.51
C PRO A 119 -6.76 -10.42 -8.99
N LEU A 120 -7.01 -9.29 -8.36
CA LEU A 120 -8.34 -8.99 -7.81
C LEU A 120 -9.47 -9.09 -8.84
N PRO A 121 -9.31 -8.69 -10.11
CA PRO A 121 -10.34 -8.86 -11.13
C PRO A 121 -10.80 -10.30 -11.36
N GLU A 122 -9.97 -11.28 -10.99
CA GLU A 122 -10.32 -12.72 -11.10
C GLU A 122 -11.17 -13.16 -9.89
N ILE A 123 -11.00 -12.52 -8.74
CA ILE A 123 -11.65 -12.88 -7.47
C ILE A 123 -12.89 -12.01 -7.23
N ILE A 124 -12.73 -10.68 -7.37
CA ILE A 124 -13.78 -9.71 -7.11
C ILE A 124 -14.78 -9.72 -8.28
N GLY A 125 -16.02 -9.98 -7.95
CA GLY A 125 -17.11 -9.97 -8.91
C GLY A 125 -18.28 -10.78 -8.37
N ILE A 126 -19.47 -10.25 -8.57
CA ILE A 126 -20.70 -10.85 -8.03
C ILE A 126 -20.90 -12.30 -8.53
N HIS A 127 -20.38 -12.61 -9.71
CA HIS A 127 -20.56 -13.92 -10.33
C HIS A 127 -19.41 -14.91 -10.10
N SER A 128 -18.30 -14.48 -9.47
CA SER A 128 -17.12 -15.33 -9.29
C SER A 128 -17.24 -16.24 -8.07
N HIS A 129 -17.25 -15.64 -6.88
CA HIS A 129 -17.15 -16.38 -5.62
C HIS A 129 -18.43 -16.40 -4.79
N PHE A 130 -19.38 -15.48 -5.05
CA PHE A 130 -20.64 -15.46 -4.30
C PHE A 130 -21.55 -16.64 -4.65
N HIS A 131 -22.16 -17.25 -3.62
CA HIS A 131 -23.22 -18.21 -3.84
C HIS A 131 -24.35 -17.57 -4.67
N PRO A 132 -24.95 -18.29 -5.64
CA PRO A 132 -25.96 -17.71 -6.52
C PRO A 132 -27.11 -16.99 -5.82
N GLU A 133 -27.60 -17.54 -4.70
CA GLU A 133 -28.67 -16.92 -3.91
C GLU A 133 -28.26 -15.62 -3.21
N ASP A 134 -26.96 -15.45 -2.89
CA ASP A 134 -26.47 -14.30 -2.15
C ASP A 134 -26.06 -13.13 -3.06
N ARG A 135 -26.00 -13.36 -4.37
CA ARG A 135 -25.64 -12.34 -5.38
C ARG A 135 -26.58 -11.15 -5.41
N ALA A 136 -27.86 -11.39 -5.20
CA ALA A 136 -28.89 -10.35 -5.21
C ALA A 136 -28.62 -9.26 -4.16
N VAL A 137 -28.01 -9.61 -3.03
CA VAL A 137 -27.65 -8.67 -1.97
C VAL A 137 -26.61 -7.65 -2.44
N MET A 138 -25.61 -8.09 -3.19
CA MET A 138 -24.57 -7.21 -3.71
C MET A 138 -25.08 -6.34 -4.85
N ILE A 139 -25.93 -6.88 -5.72
CA ILE A 139 -26.57 -6.13 -6.81
C ILE A 139 -27.43 -5.00 -6.23
N ASP A 140 -28.31 -5.32 -5.28
CA ASP A 140 -29.15 -4.32 -4.60
C ASP A 140 -28.32 -3.24 -3.89
N PHE A 141 -27.21 -3.65 -3.27
CA PHE A 141 -26.30 -2.70 -2.63
C PHE A 141 -25.67 -1.74 -3.64
N LEU A 142 -25.13 -2.24 -4.75
CA LEU A 142 -24.55 -1.40 -5.80
C LEU A 142 -25.59 -0.45 -6.41
N ASP A 143 -26.81 -0.92 -6.66
CA ASP A 143 -27.90 -0.07 -7.13
C ASP A 143 -28.23 1.07 -6.16
N LYS A 144 -28.22 0.78 -4.85
CA LYS A 144 -28.42 1.79 -3.80
C LYS A 144 -27.26 2.78 -3.72
N VAL A 145 -26.04 2.35 -3.91
CA VAL A 145 -24.85 3.23 -3.98
C VAL A 145 -24.99 4.20 -5.15
N ILE A 146 -25.33 3.70 -6.33
CA ILE A 146 -25.51 4.52 -7.54
C ILE A 146 -26.63 5.58 -7.35
N LYS A 147 -27.68 5.23 -6.62
CA LYS A 147 -28.77 6.16 -6.28
C LYS A 147 -28.45 7.10 -5.12
N GLY A 148 -27.30 6.94 -4.45
CA GLY A 148 -26.94 7.71 -3.27
C GLY A 148 -27.72 7.33 -2.01
N GLU A 149 -28.40 6.19 -2.00
CA GLU A 149 -29.25 5.72 -0.90
C GLU A 149 -28.46 4.97 0.19
N SER A 150 -27.29 4.44 -0.15
CA SER A 150 -26.45 3.69 0.79
C SER A 150 -24.96 3.86 0.48
N SER A 151 -24.14 3.87 1.54
CA SER A 151 -22.68 3.84 1.44
C SER A 151 -22.05 2.71 2.24
N LYS A 152 -22.87 1.85 2.89
CA LYS A 152 -22.38 0.78 3.75
C LYS A 152 -23.19 -0.48 3.57
N LEU A 153 -22.53 -1.63 3.65
CA LEU A 153 -23.14 -2.96 3.69
C LEU A 153 -22.52 -3.78 4.81
N SER A 154 -23.35 -4.50 5.55
CA SER A 154 -22.90 -5.56 6.46
C SER A 154 -23.81 -6.75 6.27
N ARG A 155 -23.31 -7.87 5.74
CA ARG A 155 -24.09 -9.07 5.44
C ARG A 155 -23.24 -10.33 5.60
N ASP A 156 -23.90 -11.40 6.01
CA ASP A 156 -23.37 -12.75 5.97
C ASP A 156 -23.71 -13.35 4.61
N VAL A 157 -22.71 -13.83 3.90
CA VAL A 157 -22.81 -14.39 2.56
C VAL A 157 -21.96 -15.64 2.45
N ARG A 158 -22.29 -16.48 1.49
CA ARG A 158 -21.52 -17.69 1.18
C ARG A 158 -20.53 -17.39 0.07
N ILE A 159 -19.23 -17.57 0.38
CA ILE A 159 -18.13 -17.41 -0.57
C ILE A 159 -17.59 -18.79 -0.93
N ARG A 160 -17.45 -19.05 -2.23
CA ARG A 160 -16.87 -20.28 -2.77
C ARG A 160 -15.35 -20.19 -2.69
N ARG A 161 -14.74 -21.18 -2.06
CA ARG A 161 -13.29 -21.36 -2.02
C ARG A 161 -12.76 -22.07 -3.27
N ALA A 162 -11.45 -22.07 -3.47
CA ALA A 162 -10.77 -22.75 -4.57
C ALA A 162 -11.08 -24.27 -4.63
N ASP A 163 -11.34 -24.92 -3.48
CA ASP A 163 -11.76 -26.33 -3.39
C ASP A 163 -13.22 -26.58 -3.81
N GLY A 164 -13.96 -25.53 -4.15
CA GLY A 164 -15.36 -25.57 -4.56
C GLY A 164 -16.37 -25.53 -3.42
N ASN A 165 -15.92 -25.63 -2.17
CA ASN A 165 -16.78 -25.54 -0.99
C ASN A 165 -17.17 -24.10 -0.66
N TYR A 166 -18.31 -23.91 -0.01
CA TYR A 166 -18.75 -22.61 0.48
C TYR A 166 -18.45 -22.45 1.95
N THR A 167 -17.97 -21.27 2.30
CA THR A 167 -17.80 -20.84 3.70
C THR A 167 -18.68 -19.62 3.98
N TRP A 168 -19.16 -19.51 5.20
CA TRP A 168 -19.88 -18.34 5.65
C TRP A 168 -18.90 -17.21 5.94
N THR A 169 -19.12 -16.10 5.31
CA THR A 169 -18.26 -14.92 5.43
C THR A 169 -19.13 -13.71 5.72
N ARG A 170 -18.84 -12.99 6.81
CA ARG A 170 -19.41 -11.67 7.02
C ARG A 170 -18.63 -10.66 6.21
N VAL A 171 -19.29 -9.98 5.32
CA VAL A 171 -18.73 -8.93 4.46
C VAL A 171 -19.23 -7.58 4.94
N ASN A 172 -18.30 -6.69 5.30
CA ASN A 172 -18.56 -5.31 5.63
C ASN A 172 -17.93 -4.44 4.56
N VAL A 173 -18.73 -3.67 3.85
CA VAL A 173 -18.29 -2.77 2.79
C VAL A 173 -18.59 -1.34 3.18
N LEU A 174 -17.64 -0.45 2.94
CA LEU A 174 -17.78 0.99 3.03
C LEU A 174 -17.41 1.60 1.68
N VAL A 175 -18.34 2.31 1.06
CA VAL A 175 -18.05 3.14 -0.11
C VAL A 175 -17.33 4.39 0.38
N ARG A 176 -16.10 4.56 -0.05
CA ARG A 176 -15.24 5.69 0.32
C ARG A 176 -15.41 6.87 -0.64
N ASN A 177 -15.56 6.55 -1.90
CA ASN A 177 -15.68 7.53 -2.96
C ASN A 177 -16.60 7.02 -4.07
N TYR A 178 -17.46 7.86 -4.58
CA TYR A 178 -18.29 7.59 -5.74
C TYR A 178 -18.22 8.76 -6.72
N GLN A 179 -17.72 8.50 -7.90
CA GLN A 179 -17.55 9.47 -8.98
C GLN A 179 -18.26 8.95 -10.24
N PRO A 180 -19.54 9.31 -10.44
CA PRO A 180 -20.33 8.82 -11.57
C PRO A 180 -19.75 9.18 -12.93
N GLN A 181 -19.14 10.37 -13.07
CA GLN A 181 -18.56 10.86 -14.30
C GLN A 181 -17.32 10.05 -14.73
N ASP A 182 -16.57 9.51 -13.77
CA ASP A 182 -15.36 8.73 -13.99
C ASP A 182 -15.61 7.23 -13.90
N ASN A 183 -16.84 6.84 -13.60
CA ASN A 183 -17.26 5.46 -13.43
C ASN A 183 -16.47 4.75 -12.32
N ILE A 184 -16.25 5.42 -11.18
CA ILE A 184 -15.48 4.94 -10.03
C ILE A 184 -16.40 4.74 -8.83
N ILE A 185 -16.33 3.54 -8.21
CA ILE A 185 -16.94 3.22 -6.92
C ILE A 185 -15.87 2.60 -6.03
N GLU A 186 -15.16 3.45 -5.29
CA GLU A 186 -14.07 3.04 -4.41
C GLU A 186 -14.59 2.47 -3.10
N MET A 187 -14.22 1.23 -2.78
CA MET A 187 -14.73 0.48 -1.64
C MET A 187 -13.62 -0.02 -0.73
N LEU A 188 -13.87 0.07 0.58
CA LEU A 188 -13.16 -0.69 1.59
C LEU A 188 -14.01 -1.91 1.96
N CYS A 189 -13.39 -3.08 1.95
CA CYS A 189 -14.05 -4.34 2.30
C CYS A 189 -13.30 -5.02 3.44
N LEU A 190 -14.03 -5.33 4.51
CA LEU A 190 -13.59 -6.26 5.55
C LEU A 190 -14.38 -7.55 5.41
N ASN A 191 -13.68 -8.67 5.34
CA ASN A 191 -14.29 -9.99 5.38
C ASN A 191 -13.89 -10.74 6.66
N PHE A 192 -14.84 -11.49 7.22
CA PHE A 192 -14.64 -12.30 8.43
C PHE A 192 -15.09 -13.72 8.10
N ASP A 193 -14.21 -14.69 8.30
CA ASP A 193 -14.62 -16.09 8.29
C ASP A 193 -15.43 -16.37 9.57
N ILE A 194 -16.71 -16.68 9.40
CA ILE A 194 -17.67 -16.95 10.48
C ILE A 194 -18.17 -18.41 10.47
N THR A 195 -17.45 -19.28 9.76
CA THR A 195 -17.79 -20.71 9.63
C THR A 195 -17.63 -21.47 10.94
#